data_1e7bd9d7a8bfe76e65838e14584e2d08
#
_entry.id   1e7bd9d7a8bfe76e65838e14584e2d08
#
_cell.length_a   1.000
_cell.length_b   1.000
_cell.length_c   1.000
_cell.angle_alpha   90.00
_cell.angle_beta   90.00
_cell.angle_gamma   90.00
#
_symmetry.space_group_name_H-M   'P 1'
#
loop_
_entity.id
_entity.type
_entity.pdbx_description
1 polymer ?
#
loop_
_entity_poly.entity_id
_entity_poly.type
_entity_poly.pdbx_seq_one_letter_code
_entity_poly.pdbx_strand_id
1 'polypeptide(L)'
;MLAALVAALLLMFSLRRCPVPTTAEDLQEPPEYLLLIHGGAGNIQRGILHDTLDVQYREGLLGALVVGHRILEAGGTALEAVEAVVMFLEDHPLFNAGRGAVFTHEGRNELDASIMDGSTGMAGAVAGVTTVRNPITAARRVMEQTPHVLLIGGGAEQFAREQGLETKEPSWFFTQLRYDRWRASLEQSEGHGTVGAVALDMHGNLAAATSTGGMSNKRYGRVGDVPIIGAGTWASNESCAVSCTGWGEYFIRNAVAHDVAARMLYQNIGLKEAAHKAIHENVAAQGGYGGLIAIDKAGNYTFEFSSTGMFRGILFPDGKTVVMIYDDETETP
;
A
#
# COMPACT_ATOMS: atom_id res chain seq x y z
N MET A 1 -6.25 40.06 -58.32
CA MET A 1 -5.97 40.56 -56.96
C MET A 1 -6.37 39.59 -55.84
N LEU A 2 -7.27 38.63 -56.06
CA LEU A 2 -7.71 37.67 -55.01
C LEU A 2 -6.68 36.53 -54.73
N ALA A 3 -5.88 36.13 -55.72
CA ALA A 3 -4.90 35.06 -55.61
C ALA A 3 -3.64 35.42 -54.77
N ALA A 4 -3.28 36.70 -54.71
CA ALA A 4 -2.14 37.21 -53.98
C ALA A 4 -2.39 37.34 -52.45
N LEU A 5 -3.68 37.50 -52.04
CA LEU A 5 -4.06 37.57 -50.60
C LEU A 5 -4.11 36.21 -49.94
N VAL A 6 -4.43 35.13 -50.65
CA VAL A 6 -4.48 33.78 -50.13
C VAL A 6 -3.05 33.21 -49.88
N ALA A 7 -2.12 33.57 -50.76
CA ALA A 7 -0.68 33.17 -50.58
C ALA A 7 -0.01 33.83 -49.36
N ALA A 8 -0.38 35.09 -49.07
CA ALA A 8 0.14 35.81 -47.91
C ALA A 8 -0.40 35.30 -46.57
N LEU A 9 -1.64 34.77 -46.51
CA LEU A 9 -2.21 34.17 -45.30
C LEU A 9 -1.69 32.77 -44.98
N LEU A 10 -1.21 32.03 -45.99
CA LEU A 10 -0.61 30.71 -45.82
C LEU A 10 0.86 30.77 -45.40
N LEU A 11 1.55 31.89 -45.63
CA LEU A 11 2.95 32.07 -45.19
C LEU A 11 3.07 32.59 -43.73
N MET A 12 2.01 33.07 -43.10
CA MET A 12 2.05 33.52 -41.70
C MET A 12 1.74 32.44 -40.66
N PHE A 13 1.36 31.23 -41.08
CA PHE A 13 1.14 30.08 -40.18
C PHE A 13 2.31 29.10 -40.11
N SER A 14 3.44 29.38 -40.78
CA SER A 14 4.65 28.61 -40.63
C SER A 14 5.57 29.31 -39.64
N LEU A 15 5.91 28.58 -38.56
CA LEU A 15 7.06 28.82 -37.68
C LEU A 15 6.86 29.86 -36.55
N ARG A 16 5.99 29.54 -35.61
CA ARG A 16 6.39 29.71 -34.22
C ARG A 16 6.26 28.36 -33.50
N ARG A 17 7.20 27.46 -33.77
CA ARG A 17 7.57 26.47 -32.75
C ARG A 17 8.23 27.27 -31.62
N CYS A 18 7.47 27.49 -30.51
CA CYS A 18 8.11 27.82 -29.27
C CYS A 18 9.17 26.74 -29.01
N PRO A 19 10.43 27.10 -28.72
CA PRO A 19 11.35 26.12 -28.20
C PRO A 19 10.75 25.66 -26.88
N VAL A 20 10.37 24.39 -26.82
CA VAL A 20 10.21 23.69 -25.57
C VAL A 20 11.57 23.77 -24.91
N PRO A 21 11.73 24.33 -23.70
CA PRO A 21 12.98 24.25 -22.99
C PRO A 21 13.21 22.76 -22.66
N THR A 22 14.00 22.10 -23.47
CA THR A 22 14.68 20.87 -23.12
C THR A 22 15.78 21.24 -22.13
N THR A 23 15.45 21.46 -20.88
CA THR A 23 16.34 21.10 -19.80
C THR A 23 16.41 19.59 -19.87
N ALA A 24 17.55 19.09 -20.32
CA ALA A 24 17.95 17.71 -20.06
C ALA A 24 18.18 17.62 -18.53
N GLU A 25 17.11 17.57 -17.74
CA GLU A 25 17.11 16.88 -16.48
C GLU A 25 17.25 15.41 -16.87
N ASP A 26 18.30 14.79 -16.37
CA ASP A 26 18.69 13.42 -16.63
C ASP A 26 17.46 12.54 -16.81
N LEU A 27 17.21 12.10 -18.04
CA LEU A 27 16.30 11.01 -18.34
C LEU A 27 16.99 9.75 -17.80
N GLN A 28 16.95 9.56 -16.50
CA GLN A 28 17.35 8.32 -15.89
C GLN A 28 16.37 7.26 -16.42
N GLU A 29 16.91 6.23 -17.07
CA GLU A 29 16.07 5.12 -17.51
C GLU A 29 15.28 4.60 -16.29
N PRO A 30 14.01 4.23 -16.46
CA PRO A 30 13.22 3.67 -15.37
C PRO A 30 14.00 2.50 -14.74
N PRO A 31 13.96 2.33 -13.41
CA PRO A 31 14.63 1.21 -12.76
C PRO A 31 14.06 -0.10 -13.29
N GLU A 32 14.90 -1.13 -13.39
CA GLU A 32 14.47 -2.45 -13.84
C GLU A 32 13.31 -3.00 -12.99
N TYR A 33 13.36 -2.78 -11.70
CA TYR A 33 12.26 -3.06 -10.73
C TYR A 33 12.42 -2.19 -9.49
N LEU A 34 11.34 -2.06 -8.72
CA LEU A 34 11.35 -1.33 -7.45
C LEU A 34 10.28 -1.91 -6.53
N LEU A 35 10.57 -1.95 -5.23
CA LEU A 35 9.63 -2.44 -4.22
C LEU A 35 9.62 -1.51 -3.02
N LEU A 36 8.44 -1.02 -2.65
CA LEU A 36 8.21 -0.31 -1.40
C LEU A 36 7.30 -1.14 -0.50
N ILE A 37 7.56 -1.09 0.81
CA ILE A 37 6.75 -1.76 1.81
C ILE A 37 6.41 -0.81 2.96
N HIS A 38 5.31 -1.09 3.65
CA HIS A 38 5.03 -0.51 4.97
C HIS A 38 4.54 -1.55 5.97
N GLY A 39 4.83 -1.30 7.23
CA GLY A 39 4.39 -2.09 8.39
C GLY A 39 3.42 -1.34 9.30
N GLY A 40 2.88 -0.20 8.84
CA GLY A 40 1.95 0.64 9.58
C GLY A 40 2.49 2.03 9.90
N ALA A 41 1.57 2.99 10.04
CA ALA A 41 1.83 4.35 10.49
C ALA A 41 1.05 4.64 11.78
N GLY A 42 1.59 5.52 12.63
CA GLY A 42 0.95 5.86 13.89
C GLY A 42 1.80 6.72 14.81
N ASN A 43 1.47 6.71 16.10
CA ASN A 43 2.28 7.38 17.12
C ASN A 43 3.53 6.56 17.44
N ILE A 44 4.55 6.70 16.60
CA ILE A 44 5.82 5.97 16.66
C ILE A 44 6.93 7.00 16.84
N GLN A 45 7.39 7.17 18.08
CA GLN A 45 8.41 8.16 18.43
C GLN A 45 9.64 7.48 19.03
N ARG A 46 10.81 8.09 18.85
CA ARG A 46 12.03 7.65 19.53
C ARG A 46 11.83 7.67 21.05
N GLY A 47 12.29 6.60 21.72
CA GLY A 47 12.15 6.44 23.16
C GLY A 47 10.79 5.88 23.63
N ILE A 48 9.76 5.80 22.76
CA ILE A 48 8.52 5.07 23.06
C ILE A 48 8.67 3.59 22.67
N LEU A 49 9.25 3.34 21.50
CA LEU A 49 9.55 1.98 21.07
C LEU A 49 10.82 1.50 21.80
N HIS A 50 10.72 0.38 22.53
CA HIS A 50 11.87 -0.21 23.19
C HIS A 50 12.92 -0.65 22.16
N ASP A 51 14.21 -0.44 22.43
CA ASP A 51 15.32 -0.72 21.49
C ASP A 51 15.26 -2.13 20.88
N THR A 52 14.92 -3.13 21.69
CA THR A 52 14.77 -4.52 21.19
C THR A 52 13.64 -4.65 20.17
N LEU A 53 12.52 -3.93 20.35
CA LEU A 53 11.41 -3.94 19.40
C LEU A 53 11.76 -3.15 18.14
N ASP A 54 12.51 -2.05 18.24
CA ASP A 54 13.01 -1.32 17.08
C ASP A 54 13.81 -2.24 16.16
N VAL A 55 14.79 -2.95 16.72
CA VAL A 55 15.61 -3.92 15.98
C VAL A 55 14.73 -5.00 15.34
N GLN A 56 13.80 -5.59 16.08
CA GLN A 56 12.94 -6.64 15.58
C GLN A 56 11.99 -6.16 14.45
N TYR A 57 11.47 -4.94 14.53
CA TYR A 57 10.68 -4.36 13.45
C TYR A 57 11.51 -4.13 12.19
N ARG A 58 12.75 -3.63 12.33
CA ARG A 58 13.67 -3.46 11.19
C ARG A 58 14.04 -4.79 10.55
N GLU A 59 14.34 -5.81 11.34
CA GLU A 59 14.59 -7.17 10.85
C GLU A 59 13.38 -7.75 10.11
N GLY A 60 12.17 -7.53 10.62
CA GLY A 60 10.92 -7.93 9.95
C GLY A 60 10.72 -7.23 8.60
N LEU A 61 10.94 -5.91 8.53
CA LEU A 61 10.87 -5.16 7.27
C LEU A 61 11.94 -5.63 6.28
N LEU A 62 13.18 -5.81 6.75
CA LEU A 62 14.26 -6.31 5.91
C LEU A 62 13.95 -7.70 5.36
N GLY A 63 13.42 -8.61 6.21
CA GLY A 63 13.00 -9.94 5.79
C GLY A 63 11.95 -9.90 4.68
N ALA A 64 10.96 -9.00 4.79
CA ALA A 64 9.94 -8.79 3.77
C ALA A 64 10.53 -8.28 2.43
N LEU A 65 11.46 -7.30 2.48
CA LEU A 65 12.15 -6.81 1.29
C LEU A 65 12.98 -7.92 0.60
N VAL A 66 13.65 -8.78 1.37
CA VAL A 66 14.41 -9.92 0.83
C VAL A 66 13.50 -10.93 0.10
N VAL A 67 12.29 -11.15 0.61
CA VAL A 67 11.31 -12.02 -0.07
C VAL A 67 10.92 -11.45 -1.43
N GLY A 68 10.56 -10.16 -1.47
CA GLY A 68 10.18 -9.49 -2.72
C GLY A 68 11.35 -9.39 -3.71
N HIS A 69 12.57 -9.12 -3.21
CA HIS A 69 13.79 -9.08 -4.02
C HIS A 69 14.00 -10.36 -4.83
N ARG A 70 13.94 -11.51 -4.17
CA ARG A 70 14.15 -12.81 -4.82
C ARG A 70 13.19 -13.05 -5.99
N ILE A 71 11.97 -12.55 -5.88
CA ILE A 71 10.95 -12.70 -6.92
C ILE A 71 11.27 -11.76 -8.09
N LEU A 72 11.48 -10.47 -7.80
CA LEU A 72 11.71 -9.45 -8.83
C LEU A 72 13.03 -9.69 -9.57
N GLU A 73 14.11 -10.01 -8.86
CA GLU A 73 15.43 -10.34 -9.44
C GLU A 73 15.37 -11.56 -10.36
N ALA A 74 14.52 -12.54 -10.03
CA ALA A 74 14.28 -13.71 -10.88
C ALA A 74 13.36 -13.46 -12.09
N GLY A 75 12.91 -12.20 -12.30
CA GLY A 75 11.98 -11.82 -13.37
C GLY A 75 10.51 -12.15 -13.08
N GLY A 76 10.17 -12.39 -11.81
CA GLY A 76 8.78 -12.55 -11.37
C GLY A 76 7.99 -11.24 -11.44
N THR A 77 6.67 -11.35 -11.40
CA THR A 77 5.76 -10.21 -11.56
C THR A 77 5.65 -9.35 -10.29
N ALA A 78 5.30 -8.07 -10.45
CA ALA A 78 4.97 -7.19 -9.35
C ALA A 78 3.87 -7.77 -8.44
N LEU A 79 2.85 -8.42 -9.04
CA LEU A 79 1.76 -9.07 -8.33
C LEU A 79 2.23 -10.22 -7.42
N GLU A 80 3.14 -11.07 -7.90
CA GLU A 80 3.75 -12.14 -7.10
C GLU A 80 4.60 -11.58 -5.96
N ALA A 81 5.36 -10.50 -6.24
CA ALA A 81 6.21 -9.87 -5.23
C ALA A 81 5.40 -9.25 -4.10
N VAL A 82 4.36 -8.45 -4.40
CA VAL A 82 3.55 -7.81 -3.36
C VAL A 82 2.75 -8.83 -2.54
N GLU A 83 2.23 -9.91 -3.16
CA GLU A 83 1.58 -11.00 -2.41
C GLU A 83 2.55 -11.66 -1.43
N ALA A 84 3.70 -12.12 -1.91
CA ALA A 84 4.67 -12.82 -1.08
C ALA A 84 5.22 -11.97 0.08
N VAL A 85 5.44 -10.68 -0.18
CA VAL A 85 5.84 -9.69 0.84
C VAL A 85 4.76 -9.55 1.92
N VAL A 86 3.50 -9.38 1.51
CA VAL A 86 2.41 -9.21 2.46
C VAL A 86 2.16 -10.51 3.22
N MET A 87 2.26 -11.70 2.59
CA MET A 87 2.21 -12.99 3.29
C MET A 87 3.28 -13.10 4.37
N PHE A 88 4.52 -12.69 4.09
CA PHE A 88 5.59 -12.67 5.09
C PHE A 88 5.24 -11.77 6.28
N LEU A 89 4.69 -10.57 6.02
CA LEU A 89 4.27 -9.63 7.05
C LEU A 89 3.05 -10.11 7.84
N GLU A 90 2.11 -10.84 7.20
CA GLU A 90 0.96 -11.50 7.86
C GLU A 90 1.41 -12.62 8.80
N ASP A 91 2.45 -13.37 8.46
CA ASP A 91 3.02 -14.42 9.32
C ASP A 91 3.86 -13.85 10.47
N HIS A 92 4.28 -12.58 10.39
CA HIS A 92 5.15 -11.94 11.36
C HIS A 92 4.36 -11.38 12.56
N PRO A 93 4.65 -11.78 13.82
CA PRO A 93 3.82 -11.47 14.99
C PRO A 93 3.80 -10.00 15.42
N LEU A 94 4.69 -9.16 14.92
CA LEU A 94 4.80 -7.75 15.32
C LEU A 94 3.90 -6.82 14.51
N PHE A 95 3.61 -7.14 13.25
CA PHE A 95 2.79 -6.27 12.39
C PHE A 95 1.29 -6.52 12.58
N ASN A 96 0.48 -5.50 12.35
CA ASN A 96 -0.98 -5.60 12.49
C ASN A 96 -1.61 -6.18 11.20
N ALA A 97 -1.35 -7.43 10.94
CA ALA A 97 -1.94 -8.24 9.88
C ALA A 97 -1.77 -9.72 10.24
N GLY A 98 -2.64 -10.60 9.76
CA GLY A 98 -2.53 -12.04 9.99
C GLY A 98 -2.25 -12.37 11.47
N ARG A 99 -1.13 -13.04 11.75
CA ARG A 99 -0.73 -13.51 13.08
C ARG A 99 -0.53 -12.39 14.11
N GLY A 100 -0.15 -11.18 13.68
CA GLY A 100 0.06 -10.04 14.56
C GLY A 100 -1.13 -9.10 14.66
N ALA A 101 -2.31 -9.51 14.17
CA ALA A 101 -3.51 -8.69 14.13
C ALA A 101 -3.97 -8.25 15.52
N VAL A 102 -4.51 -7.04 15.59
CA VAL A 102 -5.15 -6.50 16.80
C VAL A 102 -6.46 -7.23 17.10
N PHE A 103 -6.98 -7.01 18.33
CA PHE A 103 -8.22 -7.62 18.79
C PHE A 103 -9.41 -6.67 18.59
N THR A 104 -10.56 -7.26 18.23
CA THR A 104 -11.88 -6.61 18.32
C THR A 104 -12.26 -6.35 19.77
N HIS A 105 -13.33 -5.61 19.99
CA HIS A 105 -13.88 -5.41 21.34
C HIS A 105 -14.24 -6.71 22.05
N GLU A 106 -14.69 -7.70 21.29
CA GLU A 106 -15.07 -9.02 21.77
C GLU A 106 -13.86 -9.95 22.01
N GLY A 107 -12.63 -9.47 21.82
CA GLY A 107 -11.40 -10.22 22.03
C GLY A 107 -11.10 -11.26 20.94
N ARG A 108 -11.52 -11.00 19.69
CA ARG A 108 -11.24 -11.84 18.51
C ARG A 108 -10.35 -11.10 17.52
N ASN A 109 -9.66 -11.84 16.66
CA ASN A 109 -8.96 -11.27 15.51
C ASN A 109 -9.87 -11.39 14.27
N GLU A 110 -10.04 -10.29 13.55
CA GLU A 110 -10.74 -10.22 12.27
C GLU A 110 -9.82 -9.54 11.27
N LEU A 111 -9.64 -10.14 10.11
CA LEU A 111 -8.61 -9.80 9.14
C LEU A 111 -9.24 -9.32 7.84
N ASP A 112 -8.62 -8.31 7.24
CA ASP A 112 -9.00 -7.72 5.97
C ASP A 112 -7.77 -7.65 5.05
N ALA A 113 -7.94 -7.90 3.75
CA ALA A 113 -6.85 -7.75 2.77
C ALA A 113 -7.39 -7.41 1.39
N SER A 114 -6.56 -6.75 0.58
CA SER A 114 -6.82 -6.54 -0.85
C SER A 114 -5.54 -6.51 -1.67
N ILE A 115 -5.68 -6.88 -2.95
CA ILE A 115 -4.62 -6.87 -3.93
C ILE A 115 -5.16 -6.37 -5.28
N MET A 116 -4.32 -5.65 -6.03
CA MET A 116 -4.70 -5.13 -7.35
C MET A 116 -3.53 -5.23 -8.32
N ASP A 117 -3.83 -5.70 -9.53
CA ASP A 117 -2.92 -5.76 -10.67
C ASP A 117 -3.10 -4.52 -11.56
N GLY A 118 -2.06 -3.69 -11.63
CA GLY A 118 -2.09 -2.46 -12.40
C GLY A 118 -2.06 -2.66 -13.92
N SER A 119 -1.66 -3.84 -14.39
CA SER A 119 -1.63 -4.15 -15.82
C SER A 119 -3.01 -4.46 -16.40
N THR A 120 -3.85 -5.10 -15.61
CA THR A 120 -5.20 -5.55 -16.02
C THR A 120 -6.31 -4.74 -15.39
N GLY A 121 -6.04 -4.01 -14.30
CA GLY A 121 -7.03 -3.36 -13.47
C GLY A 121 -7.87 -4.33 -12.63
N MET A 122 -7.54 -5.63 -12.63
CA MET A 122 -8.21 -6.63 -11.80
C MET A 122 -7.82 -6.48 -10.33
N ALA A 123 -8.79 -6.69 -9.45
CA ALA A 123 -8.58 -6.58 -8.02
C ALA A 123 -9.39 -7.63 -7.26
N GLY A 124 -8.91 -7.99 -6.07
CA GLY A 124 -9.62 -8.88 -5.16
C GLY A 124 -9.41 -8.49 -3.71
N ALA A 125 -10.39 -8.79 -2.88
CA ALA A 125 -10.37 -8.45 -1.46
C ALA A 125 -11.15 -9.46 -0.62
N VAL A 126 -10.76 -9.55 0.65
CA VAL A 126 -11.51 -10.25 1.70
C VAL A 126 -11.61 -9.35 2.94
N ALA A 127 -12.73 -9.44 3.68
CA ALA A 127 -12.89 -8.71 4.92
C ALA A 127 -13.59 -9.56 6.01
N GLY A 128 -13.21 -9.32 7.27
CA GLY A 128 -13.79 -9.96 8.43
C GLY A 128 -13.56 -11.47 8.47
N VAL A 129 -12.46 -11.97 7.88
CA VAL A 129 -12.08 -13.39 8.00
C VAL A 129 -11.33 -13.64 9.30
N THR A 130 -11.49 -14.84 9.89
CA THR A 130 -10.98 -15.16 11.23
C THR A 130 -10.11 -16.42 11.26
N THR A 131 -10.11 -17.20 10.18
CA THR A 131 -9.43 -18.51 10.12
C THR A 131 -8.47 -18.64 8.94
N VAL A 132 -8.50 -17.73 7.95
CA VAL A 132 -7.61 -17.77 6.80
C VAL A 132 -6.20 -17.34 7.23
N ARG A 133 -5.20 -18.21 7.05
CA ARG A 133 -3.82 -17.92 7.47
C ARG A 133 -3.27 -16.64 6.86
N ASN A 134 -3.37 -16.55 5.52
CA ASN A 134 -2.91 -15.41 4.75
C ASN A 134 -4.08 -14.80 3.96
N PRO A 135 -4.76 -13.80 4.51
CA PRO A 135 -5.87 -13.11 3.86
C PRO A 135 -5.52 -12.55 2.48
N ILE A 136 -4.27 -12.13 2.27
CA ILE A 136 -3.82 -11.60 0.98
C ILE A 136 -3.89 -12.65 -0.14
N THR A 137 -3.56 -13.91 0.14
CA THR A 137 -3.72 -15.01 -0.84
C THR A 137 -5.19 -15.27 -1.15
N ALA A 138 -6.07 -15.17 -0.15
CA ALA A 138 -7.51 -15.27 -0.39
C ALA A 138 -8.01 -14.11 -1.27
N ALA A 139 -7.55 -12.88 -1.03
CA ALA A 139 -7.86 -11.73 -1.87
C ALA A 139 -7.41 -11.95 -3.32
N ARG A 140 -6.20 -12.48 -3.54
CA ARG A 140 -5.72 -12.85 -4.87
C ARG A 140 -6.61 -13.92 -5.53
N ARG A 141 -7.02 -14.96 -4.79
CA ARG A 141 -7.93 -15.98 -5.32
C ARG A 141 -9.29 -15.42 -5.68
N VAL A 142 -9.82 -14.45 -4.92
CA VAL A 142 -11.06 -13.75 -5.29
C VAL A 142 -10.89 -13.07 -6.65
N MET A 143 -9.80 -12.35 -6.87
CA MET A 143 -9.48 -11.69 -8.14
C MET A 143 -9.39 -12.67 -9.32
N GLU A 144 -8.69 -13.80 -9.13
CA GLU A 144 -8.34 -14.71 -10.22
C GLU A 144 -9.42 -15.74 -10.53
N GLN A 145 -10.25 -16.16 -9.53
CA GLN A 145 -11.12 -17.31 -9.62
C GLN A 145 -12.62 -16.96 -9.55
N THR A 146 -12.97 -15.70 -9.43
CA THR A 146 -14.37 -15.26 -9.33
C THR A 146 -14.64 -13.99 -10.14
N PRO A 147 -15.90 -13.71 -10.49
CA PRO A 147 -16.27 -12.40 -11.06
C PRO A 147 -16.41 -11.32 -9.98
N HIS A 148 -16.18 -11.63 -8.71
CA HIS A 148 -16.36 -10.72 -7.59
C HIS A 148 -15.05 -9.99 -7.28
N VAL A 149 -15.16 -8.83 -6.64
CA VAL A 149 -14.01 -8.08 -6.14
C VAL A 149 -13.84 -8.28 -4.63
N LEU A 150 -14.92 -8.39 -3.87
CA LEU A 150 -14.85 -8.47 -2.40
C LEU A 150 -15.77 -9.58 -1.87
N LEU A 151 -15.20 -10.46 -1.06
CA LEU A 151 -15.94 -11.45 -0.26
C LEU A 151 -15.74 -11.17 1.24
N ILE A 152 -16.76 -11.48 2.08
CA ILE A 152 -16.72 -11.15 3.51
C ILE A 152 -17.04 -12.35 4.41
N GLY A 153 -16.45 -12.35 5.63
CA GLY A 153 -16.80 -13.25 6.74
C GLY A 153 -16.84 -14.71 6.35
N GLY A 154 -17.87 -15.41 6.82
CA GLY A 154 -18.05 -16.87 6.60
C GLY A 154 -18.10 -17.28 5.13
N GLY A 155 -18.60 -16.43 4.23
CA GLY A 155 -18.60 -16.66 2.79
C GLY A 155 -17.18 -16.64 2.20
N ALA A 156 -16.36 -15.68 2.61
CA ALA A 156 -14.96 -15.60 2.22
C ALA A 156 -14.15 -16.79 2.77
N GLU A 157 -14.43 -17.23 4.00
CA GLU A 157 -13.78 -18.40 4.58
C GLU A 157 -14.18 -19.72 3.91
N GLN A 158 -15.46 -19.85 3.52
CA GLN A 158 -15.91 -21.00 2.73
C GLN A 158 -15.18 -21.04 1.38
N PHE A 159 -15.13 -19.93 0.67
CA PHE A 159 -14.41 -19.79 -0.57
C PHE A 159 -12.92 -20.14 -0.40
N ALA A 160 -12.25 -19.63 0.63
CA ALA A 160 -10.85 -19.94 0.92
C ALA A 160 -10.62 -21.45 1.09
N ARG A 161 -11.51 -22.15 1.81
CA ARG A 161 -11.44 -23.63 1.96
C ARG A 161 -11.66 -24.35 0.63
N GLU A 162 -12.62 -23.91 -0.18
CA GLU A 162 -12.88 -24.49 -1.52
C GLU A 162 -11.69 -24.30 -2.47
N GLN A 163 -10.93 -23.20 -2.30
CA GLN A 163 -9.69 -22.94 -3.03
C GLN A 163 -8.46 -23.69 -2.44
N GLY A 164 -8.63 -24.49 -1.39
CA GLY A 164 -7.54 -25.22 -0.75
C GLY A 164 -6.55 -24.35 0.03
N LEU A 165 -6.93 -23.14 0.43
CA LEU A 165 -6.07 -22.24 1.19
C LEU A 165 -5.92 -22.74 2.64
N GLU A 166 -4.75 -22.49 3.22
CA GLU A 166 -4.45 -22.90 4.58
C GLU A 166 -5.29 -22.09 5.58
N THR A 167 -5.99 -22.81 6.47
CA THR A 167 -6.74 -22.23 7.58
C THR A 167 -6.06 -22.54 8.91
N LYS A 168 -6.25 -21.66 9.89
CA LYS A 168 -5.71 -21.77 11.24
C LYS A 168 -6.83 -21.61 12.28
N GLU A 169 -6.65 -22.27 13.41
CA GLU A 169 -7.48 -22.00 14.58
C GLU A 169 -7.24 -20.55 15.07
N PRO A 170 -8.26 -19.87 15.64
CA PRO A 170 -8.14 -18.50 16.11
C PRO A 170 -6.96 -18.25 17.06
N SER A 171 -6.56 -19.26 17.85
CA SER A 171 -5.41 -19.18 18.75
C SER A 171 -4.07 -18.94 18.04
N TRP A 172 -3.97 -19.25 16.75
CA TRP A 172 -2.75 -19.00 15.96
C TRP A 172 -2.50 -17.50 15.74
N PHE A 173 -3.57 -16.70 15.66
CA PHE A 173 -3.48 -15.24 15.49
C PHE A 173 -3.19 -14.50 16.79
N PHE A 174 -3.34 -15.20 17.94
CA PHE A 174 -3.06 -14.62 19.25
C PHE A 174 -1.57 -14.33 19.44
N THR A 175 -1.24 -13.10 19.86
CA THR A 175 0.07 -12.76 20.39
C THR A 175 -0.06 -12.06 21.74
N GLN A 176 0.81 -12.38 22.69
CA GLN A 176 0.78 -11.77 24.03
C GLN A 176 0.91 -10.26 23.97
N LEU A 177 1.82 -9.76 23.11
CA LEU A 177 2.02 -8.31 22.90
C LEU A 177 0.72 -7.60 22.50
N ARG A 178 -0.03 -8.16 21.52
CA ARG A 178 -1.30 -7.56 21.08
C ARG A 178 -2.40 -7.68 22.13
N TYR A 179 -2.43 -8.79 22.84
CA TYR A 179 -3.39 -8.99 23.92
C TYR A 179 -3.18 -8.01 25.07
N ASP A 180 -1.93 -7.80 25.52
CA ASP A 180 -1.62 -6.85 26.60
C ASP A 180 -1.97 -5.40 26.19
N ARG A 181 -1.63 -5.00 24.96
CA ARG A 181 -2.01 -3.69 24.41
C ARG A 181 -3.53 -3.53 24.30
N TRP A 182 -4.24 -4.53 23.81
CA TRP A 182 -5.70 -4.51 23.76
C TRP A 182 -6.33 -4.39 25.14
N ARG A 183 -5.85 -5.13 26.14
CA ARG A 183 -6.33 -5.02 27.52
C ARG A 183 -6.12 -3.62 28.09
N ALA A 184 -4.98 -3.00 27.81
CA ALA A 184 -4.69 -1.62 28.22
C ALA A 184 -5.56 -0.60 27.48
N SER A 185 -5.96 -0.86 26.24
CA SER A 185 -6.74 0.05 25.39
C SER A 185 -8.26 -0.10 25.51
N LEU A 186 -8.78 -1.00 26.36
CA LEU A 186 -10.24 -1.16 26.53
C LEU A 186 -10.92 0.12 27.03
N GLU A 187 -10.20 1.01 27.71
CA GLU A 187 -10.67 2.31 28.16
C GLU A 187 -10.36 3.45 27.16
N GLN A 188 -9.46 3.21 26.21
CA GLN A 188 -9.01 4.19 25.21
C GLN A 188 -8.80 3.45 23.87
N SER A 189 -9.44 3.92 22.80
CA SER A 189 -9.21 3.36 21.46
C SER A 189 -7.86 3.83 20.93
N GLU A 190 -6.83 3.03 21.07
CA GLU A 190 -5.50 3.29 20.51
C GLU A 190 -5.00 2.07 19.71
N GLY A 191 -4.32 2.35 18.62
CA GLY A 191 -3.56 1.36 17.85
C GLY A 191 -4.16 1.08 16.48
N HIS A 192 -3.62 1.80 15.51
CA HIS A 192 -3.74 1.51 14.09
C HIS A 192 -2.45 0.86 13.62
N GLY A 193 -2.52 0.16 12.54
CA GLY A 193 -1.39 -0.41 11.82
C GLY A 193 -1.96 -1.25 10.69
N THR A 194 -1.20 -1.39 9.65
CA THR A 194 -1.57 -2.08 8.42
C THR A 194 -0.27 -2.45 7.74
N VAL A 195 -0.19 -3.56 7.06
CA VAL A 195 0.97 -3.88 6.22
C VAL A 195 0.62 -3.71 4.75
N GLY A 196 1.60 -3.36 3.94
CA GLY A 196 1.39 -3.28 2.51
C GLY A 196 2.67 -3.25 1.70
N ALA A 197 2.50 -3.47 0.41
CA ALA A 197 3.57 -3.44 -0.58
C ALA A 197 3.07 -2.86 -1.89
N VAL A 198 3.93 -2.14 -2.59
CA VAL A 198 3.75 -1.72 -3.98
C VAL A 198 5.02 -2.06 -4.76
N ALA A 199 4.88 -2.58 -5.96
CA ALA A 199 6.00 -2.99 -6.78
C ALA A 199 5.86 -2.53 -8.23
N LEU A 200 7.02 -2.27 -8.85
CA LEU A 200 7.24 -2.19 -10.28
C LEU A 200 8.12 -3.39 -10.66
N ASP A 201 7.72 -4.18 -11.65
CA ASP A 201 8.50 -5.31 -12.15
C ASP A 201 9.30 -4.97 -13.40
N MET A 202 10.18 -5.89 -13.82
CA MET A 202 11.01 -5.76 -15.03
C MET A 202 10.21 -5.66 -16.34
N HIS A 203 8.91 -6.00 -16.29
CA HIS A 203 8.00 -5.87 -17.44
C HIS A 203 7.29 -4.50 -17.48
N GLY A 204 7.60 -3.63 -16.50
CA GLY A 204 6.99 -2.31 -16.35
C GLY A 204 5.55 -2.37 -15.83
N ASN A 205 5.17 -3.43 -15.13
CA ASN A 205 3.85 -3.55 -14.50
C ASN A 205 3.90 -3.16 -13.03
N LEU A 206 2.80 -2.56 -12.59
CA LEU A 206 2.58 -2.14 -11.22
C LEU A 206 1.62 -3.08 -10.50
N ALA A 207 1.83 -3.31 -9.21
CA ALA A 207 0.89 -3.98 -8.34
C ALA A 207 0.90 -3.38 -6.93
N ALA A 208 -0.23 -3.51 -6.22
CA ALA A 208 -0.39 -3.10 -4.83
C ALA A 208 -1.09 -4.19 -4.02
N ALA A 209 -0.67 -4.37 -2.77
CA ALA A 209 -1.28 -5.28 -1.81
C ALA A 209 -1.29 -4.65 -0.42
N THR A 210 -2.38 -4.82 0.32
CA THR A 210 -2.55 -4.29 1.67
C THR A 210 -3.28 -5.30 2.55
N SER A 211 -2.86 -5.47 3.82
CA SER A 211 -3.49 -6.39 4.77
C SER A 211 -3.49 -5.84 6.20
N THR A 212 -4.53 -6.13 6.98
CA THR A 212 -4.68 -5.58 8.33
C THR A 212 -5.58 -6.43 9.24
N GLY A 213 -5.38 -6.29 10.57
CA GLY A 213 -6.38 -6.64 11.59
C GLY A 213 -7.37 -5.50 11.88
N GLY A 214 -7.22 -4.35 11.21
CA GLY A 214 -8.04 -3.16 11.44
C GLY A 214 -7.60 -2.34 12.66
N MET A 215 -8.55 -1.67 13.29
CA MET A 215 -8.39 -0.85 14.49
C MET A 215 -8.52 -1.72 15.74
N SER A 216 -7.64 -1.51 16.72
CA SER A 216 -7.75 -2.15 18.03
C SER A 216 -9.08 -1.78 18.70
N ASN A 217 -9.72 -2.73 19.39
CA ASN A 217 -10.99 -2.53 20.07
C ASN A 217 -12.16 -2.15 19.12
N LYS A 218 -12.06 -2.47 17.82
CA LYS A 218 -13.14 -2.24 16.84
C LYS A 218 -14.39 -3.05 17.20
N ARG A 219 -15.57 -2.51 16.88
CA ARG A 219 -16.89 -3.11 17.17
C ARG A 219 -17.72 -3.27 15.91
N TYR A 220 -18.77 -4.06 16.02
CA TYR A 220 -19.86 -4.18 15.05
C TYR A 220 -19.43 -4.70 13.68
N GLY A 221 -18.30 -5.44 13.59
CA GLY A 221 -17.74 -5.87 12.31
C GLY A 221 -17.17 -4.71 11.48
N ARG A 222 -16.57 -3.71 12.15
CA ARG A 222 -15.97 -2.57 11.47
C ARG A 222 -14.89 -3.03 10.47
N VAL A 223 -15.03 -2.59 9.26
CA VAL A 223 -14.06 -2.73 8.17
C VAL A 223 -13.45 -1.37 7.87
N GLY A 224 -12.13 -1.29 7.72
CA GLY A 224 -11.39 -0.09 7.34
C GLY A 224 -11.25 0.07 5.84
N ASP A 225 -10.27 0.87 5.44
CA ASP A 225 -9.94 1.19 4.06
C ASP A 225 -9.29 0.03 3.29
N VAL A 226 -8.59 -0.87 3.98
CA VAL A 226 -7.74 -1.90 3.38
C VAL A 226 -8.46 -2.76 2.34
N PRO A 227 -9.65 -3.36 2.58
CA PRO A 227 -10.31 -4.21 1.58
C PRO A 227 -11.14 -3.40 0.56
N ILE A 228 -11.12 -2.07 0.65
CA ILE A 228 -11.87 -1.19 -0.25
C ILE A 228 -10.93 -0.66 -1.33
N ILE A 229 -11.03 -1.25 -2.52
CA ILE A 229 -10.26 -0.81 -3.69
C ILE A 229 -10.51 0.68 -3.97
N GLY A 230 -9.42 1.44 -4.12
CA GLY A 230 -9.45 2.89 -4.25
C GLY A 230 -9.34 3.65 -2.93
N ALA A 231 -9.63 3.03 -1.78
CA ALA A 231 -9.43 3.64 -0.47
C ALA A 231 -8.07 3.28 0.14
N GLY A 232 -7.80 2.00 0.39
CA GLY A 232 -6.57 1.51 0.98
C GLY A 232 -5.56 0.95 -0.01
N THR A 233 -6.02 0.52 -1.20
CA THR A 233 -5.21 -0.16 -2.21
C THR A 233 -5.62 0.30 -3.60
N TRP A 234 -4.64 0.63 -4.44
CA TRP A 234 -4.85 0.95 -5.85
C TRP A 234 -3.63 0.57 -6.68
N ALA A 235 -3.83 0.06 -7.90
CA ALA A 235 -2.78 -0.10 -8.87
C ALA A 235 -3.31 0.11 -10.30
N SER A 236 -2.59 0.91 -11.09
CA SER A 236 -2.85 1.11 -12.51
C SER A 236 -1.56 1.47 -13.25
N ASN A 237 -1.28 0.77 -14.33
CA ASN A 237 -0.14 1.07 -15.20
C ASN A 237 -0.27 2.45 -15.90
N GLU A 238 -1.44 3.06 -15.87
CA GLU A 238 -1.66 4.42 -16.41
C GLU A 238 -1.28 5.52 -15.42
N SER A 239 -1.14 5.19 -14.12
CA SER A 239 -0.85 6.16 -13.07
C SER A 239 0.18 5.66 -12.06
N CYS A 240 -0.26 4.98 -11.01
CA CYS A 240 0.60 4.53 -9.92
C CYS A 240 0.02 3.30 -9.20
N ALA A 241 0.85 2.68 -8.37
CA ALA A 241 0.45 1.73 -7.32
C ALA A 241 0.53 2.42 -5.95
N VAL A 242 -0.49 2.21 -5.10
CA VAL A 242 -0.61 2.84 -3.78
C VAL A 242 -1.09 1.83 -2.75
N SER A 243 -0.46 1.82 -1.56
CA SER A 243 -0.93 1.10 -0.37
C SER A 243 -0.96 2.05 0.82
N CYS A 244 -2.08 2.11 1.53
CA CYS A 244 -2.36 3.06 2.60
C CYS A 244 -2.35 2.40 3.98
N THR A 245 -2.12 3.21 5.00
CA THR A 245 -2.18 2.83 6.42
C THR A 245 -2.56 4.03 7.27
N GLY A 246 -3.47 3.87 8.24
CA GLY A 246 -3.87 4.97 9.11
C GLY A 246 -5.28 4.82 9.65
N TRP A 247 -5.94 5.95 9.90
CA TRP A 247 -7.33 5.96 10.36
C TRP A 247 -8.28 5.78 9.17
N GLY A 248 -8.68 4.53 8.92
CA GLY A 248 -9.36 4.06 7.71
C GLY A 248 -10.59 4.85 7.30
N GLU A 249 -11.37 5.39 8.25
CA GLU A 249 -12.56 6.20 7.98
C GLU A 249 -12.26 7.45 7.13
N TYR A 250 -11.11 8.07 7.33
CA TYR A 250 -10.66 9.22 6.52
C TYR A 250 -10.19 8.77 5.14
N PHE A 251 -9.54 7.62 5.05
CA PHE A 251 -9.08 7.04 3.79
C PHE A 251 -10.26 6.58 2.92
N ILE A 252 -11.29 5.98 3.52
CA ILE A 252 -12.52 5.59 2.81
C ILE A 252 -13.24 6.82 2.27
N ARG A 253 -13.52 7.82 3.11
CA ARG A 253 -14.29 9.01 2.72
C ARG A 253 -13.63 9.82 1.60
N ASN A 254 -12.31 9.79 1.52
CA ASN A 254 -11.52 10.52 0.54
C ASN A 254 -11.07 9.63 -0.63
N ALA A 255 -11.36 8.31 -0.64
CA ALA A 255 -10.88 7.35 -1.63
C ALA A 255 -9.37 7.51 -1.90
N VAL A 256 -8.54 7.59 -0.82
CA VAL A 256 -7.18 8.16 -0.83
C VAL A 256 -6.28 7.50 -1.85
N ALA A 257 -6.26 6.16 -1.94
CA ALA A 257 -5.39 5.46 -2.88
C ALA A 257 -5.72 5.82 -4.34
N HIS A 258 -7.01 5.94 -4.70
CA HIS A 258 -7.44 6.36 -6.01
C HIS A 258 -7.29 7.87 -6.22
N ASP A 259 -7.45 8.71 -5.18
CA ASP A 259 -7.29 10.17 -5.27
C ASP A 259 -5.86 10.55 -5.73
N VAL A 260 -4.83 9.82 -5.28
CA VAL A 260 -3.46 9.99 -5.77
C VAL A 260 -3.40 9.75 -7.29
N ALA A 261 -3.91 8.62 -7.77
CA ALA A 261 -3.94 8.29 -9.19
C ALA A 261 -4.76 9.29 -10.01
N ALA A 262 -5.94 9.69 -9.51
CA ALA A 262 -6.83 10.66 -10.15
C ALA A 262 -6.17 12.05 -10.30
N ARG A 263 -5.43 12.51 -9.28
CA ARG A 263 -4.66 13.77 -9.36
C ARG A 263 -3.56 13.70 -10.42
N MET A 264 -2.83 12.59 -10.49
CA MET A 264 -1.84 12.39 -11.55
C MET A 264 -2.49 12.46 -12.94
N LEU A 265 -3.59 11.74 -13.16
CA LEU A 265 -4.25 11.62 -14.46
C LEU A 265 -5.01 12.90 -14.87
N TYR A 266 -5.74 13.53 -13.96
CA TYR A 266 -6.66 14.62 -14.29
C TYR A 266 -6.09 16.02 -14.03
N GLN A 267 -5.17 16.14 -13.07
CA GLN A 267 -4.49 17.41 -12.78
C GLN A 267 -3.09 17.48 -13.41
N ASN A 268 -2.57 16.36 -13.94
CA ASN A 268 -1.25 16.25 -14.55
C ASN A 268 -0.12 16.71 -13.62
N ILE A 269 -0.20 16.33 -12.33
CA ILE A 269 0.83 16.57 -11.32
C ILE A 269 1.62 15.30 -11.03
N GLY A 270 2.85 15.45 -10.52
CA GLY A 270 3.72 14.32 -10.21
C GLY A 270 3.26 13.51 -9.00
N LEU A 271 3.73 12.26 -8.89
CA LEU A 271 3.36 11.31 -7.85
C LEU A 271 3.53 11.88 -6.44
N LYS A 272 4.68 12.49 -6.13
CA LYS A 272 4.98 13.06 -4.80
C LYS A 272 3.99 14.17 -4.41
N GLU A 273 3.71 15.07 -5.34
CA GLU A 273 2.74 16.16 -5.12
C GLU A 273 1.31 15.61 -4.93
N ALA A 274 0.92 14.63 -5.74
CA ALA A 274 -0.39 13.99 -5.64
C ALA A 274 -0.57 13.30 -4.27
N ALA A 275 0.43 12.53 -3.83
CA ALA A 275 0.42 11.85 -2.54
C ALA A 275 0.42 12.85 -1.38
N HIS A 276 1.24 13.90 -1.44
CA HIS A 276 1.28 14.96 -0.43
C HIS A 276 -0.09 15.61 -0.25
N LYS A 277 -0.74 16.02 -1.34
CA LYS A 277 -2.07 16.61 -1.29
C LYS A 277 -3.12 15.66 -0.71
N ALA A 278 -3.09 14.38 -1.09
CA ALA A 278 -4.02 13.37 -0.59
C ALA A 278 -3.88 13.18 0.93
N ILE A 279 -2.67 13.15 1.47
CA ILE A 279 -2.43 12.96 2.90
C ILE A 279 -2.61 14.26 3.69
N HIS A 280 -1.97 15.35 3.31
CA HIS A 280 -1.93 16.57 4.13
C HIS A 280 -3.10 17.50 3.88
N GLU A 281 -3.52 17.71 2.62
CA GLU A 281 -4.61 18.63 2.32
C GLU A 281 -6.00 17.96 2.48
N ASN A 282 -6.12 16.62 2.35
CA ASN A 282 -7.39 15.93 2.54
C ASN A 282 -7.46 15.24 3.91
N VAL A 283 -6.63 14.21 4.16
CA VAL A 283 -6.74 13.39 5.38
C VAL A 283 -6.43 14.20 6.62
N ALA A 284 -5.25 14.83 6.70
CA ALA A 284 -4.81 15.58 7.89
C ALA A 284 -5.64 16.84 8.13
N ALA A 285 -6.03 17.56 7.09
CA ALA A 285 -6.86 18.75 7.20
C ALA A 285 -8.27 18.45 7.79
N GLN A 286 -8.75 17.22 7.66
CA GLN A 286 -10.01 16.77 8.27
C GLN A 286 -9.83 16.17 9.68
N GLY A 287 -8.62 16.16 10.24
CA GLY A 287 -8.30 15.59 11.55
C GLY A 287 -7.96 14.10 11.51
N GLY A 288 -7.78 13.49 10.32
CA GLY A 288 -7.27 12.15 10.15
C GLY A 288 -5.75 12.11 10.24
N TYR A 289 -5.19 10.91 10.40
CA TYR A 289 -3.75 10.68 10.32
C TYR A 289 -3.44 9.30 9.71
N GLY A 290 -2.25 9.18 9.20
CA GLY A 290 -1.74 7.97 8.56
C GLY A 290 -0.75 8.30 7.47
N GLY A 291 -0.60 7.40 6.52
CA GLY A 291 0.32 7.55 5.39
C GLY A 291 0.03 6.56 4.28
N LEU A 292 0.86 6.64 3.26
CA LEU A 292 0.86 5.74 2.12
C LEU A 292 2.27 5.51 1.59
N ILE A 293 2.42 4.44 0.85
CA ILE A 293 3.53 4.22 -0.06
C ILE A 293 2.99 4.24 -1.49
N ALA A 294 3.75 4.81 -2.40
CA ALA A 294 3.35 4.86 -3.80
C ALA A 294 4.53 4.81 -4.76
N ILE A 295 4.29 4.23 -5.94
CA ILE A 295 5.27 4.12 -7.03
C ILE A 295 4.57 4.29 -8.38
N ASP A 296 5.22 4.93 -9.36
CA ASP A 296 4.76 5.00 -10.75
C ASP A 296 5.67 4.19 -11.70
N LYS A 297 5.27 4.09 -12.96
CA LYS A 297 6.02 3.34 -13.99
C LYS A 297 7.38 3.94 -14.35
N ALA A 298 7.60 5.21 -14.06
CA ALA A 298 8.89 5.86 -14.27
C ALA A 298 9.87 5.56 -13.12
N GLY A 299 9.41 4.85 -12.08
CA GLY A 299 10.19 4.57 -10.88
C GLY A 299 10.22 5.72 -9.89
N ASN A 300 9.39 6.76 -10.07
CA ASN A 300 9.18 7.72 -9.01
C ASN A 300 8.45 7.04 -7.87
N TYR A 301 8.87 7.33 -6.65
CA TYR A 301 8.27 6.76 -5.45
C TYR A 301 8.14 7.79 -4.33
N THR A 302 7.29 7.49 -3.35
CA THR A 302 7.13 8.31 -2.16
C THR A 302 6.66 7.50 -0.96
N PHE A 303 7.08 7.96 0.22
CA PHE A 303 6.54 7.61 1.54
C PHE A 303 5.92 8.89 2.10
N GLU A 304 4.61 8.99 2.08
CA GLU A 304 3.93 10.21 2.52
C GLU A 304 3.09 9.90 3.76
N PHE A 305 3.30 10.61 4.87
CA PHE A 305 2.58 10.37 6.11
C PHE A 305 2.46 11.63 6.98
N SER A 306 1.35 11.73 7.71
CA SER A 306 1.05 12.79 8.68
C SER A 306 1.12 12.33 10.13
N SER A 307 1.46 11.07 10.38
CA SER A 307 1.73 10.50 11.71
C SER A 307 3.16 10.80 12.17
N THR A 308 3.48 10.50 13.43
CA THR A 308 4.83 10.74 14.00
C THR A 308 5.87 9.68 13.61
N GLY A 309 5.47 8.65 12.88
CA GLY A 309 6.35 7.65 12.32
C GLY A 309 5.59 6.66 11.45
N MET A 310 6.35 5.92 10.64
CA MET A 310 5.86 4.88 9.74
C MET A 310 6.92 3.81 9.57
N PHE A 311 6.59 2.58 9.88
CA PHE A 311 7.40 1.42 9.52
C PHE A 311 7.40 1.30 8.00
N ARG A 312 8.55 1.49 7.35
CA ARG A 312 8.64 1.53 5.89
C ARG A 312 9.97 1.02 5.39
N GLY A 313 9.99 0.60 4.15
CA GLY A 313 11.22 0.16 3.52
C GLY A 313 11.16 0.19 2.01
N ILE A 314 12.32 0.26 1.39
CA ILE A 314 12.51 0.25 -0.05
C ILE A 314 13.63 -0.71 -0.44
N LEU A 315 13.43 -1.38 -1.56
CA LEU A 315 14.42 -2.18 -2.26
C LEU A 315 14.67 -1.56 -3.64
N PHE A 316 15.94 -1.28 -3.92
CA PHE A 316 16.42 -0.78 -5.20
C PHE A 316 16.90 -1.93 -6.12
N PRO A 317 17.01 -1.68 -7.46
CA PRO A 317 17.43 -2.70 -8.43
C PRO A 317 18.84 -3.27 -8.16
N ASP A 318 19.72 -2.49 -7.56
CA ASP A 318 21.07 -2.92 -7.17
C ASP A 318 21.11 -3.83 -5.93
N GLY A 319 19.94 -4.23 -5.43
CA GLY A 319 19.78 -5.06 -4.23
C GLY A 319 19.91 -4.30 -2.91
N LYS A 320 20.19 -3.00 -2.94
CA LYS A 320 20.21 -2.19 -1.71
C LYS A 320 18.83 -2.08 -1.11
N THR A 321 18.78 -2.17 0.21
CA THR A 321 17.56 -2.00 1.00
C THR A 321 17.75 -0.91 2.04
N VAL A 322 16.71 -0.08 2.21
CA VAL A 322 16.64 0.89 3.31
C VAL A 322 15.38 0.64 4.10
N VAL A 323 15.48 0.54 5.42
CA VAL A 323 14.35 0.43 6.33
C VAL A 323 14.34 1.61 7.29
N MET A 324 13.16 2.19 7.49
CA MET A 324 12.95 3.41 8.25
C MET A 324 11.73 3.26 9.15
N ILE A 325 11.73 3.95 10.29
CA ILE A 325 10.63 3.93 11.27
C ILE A 325 10.19 5.36 11.61
N TYR A 326 11.16 6.24 11.90
CA TYR A 326 10.91 7.57 12.42
C TYR A 326 10.82 8.61 11.30
N ASP A 327 10.23 9.76 11.60
CA ASP A 327 10.03 10.87 10.67
C ASP A 327 11.31 11.58 10.24
N ASP A 328 12.36 11.50 11.08
CA ASP A 328 13.69 12.07 10.80
C ASP A 328 14.61 11.15 9.97
N GLU A 329 14.17 9.94 9.62
CA GLU A 329 14.92 9.00 8.78
C GLU A 329 14.59 9.18 7.30
N THR A 330 15.62 9.16 6.47
CA THR A 330 15.52 9.35 5.01
C THR A 330 15.99 8.10 4.25
N GLU A 331 15.63 8.03 2.94
CA GLU A 331 16.01 6.93 2.06
C GLU A 331 17.48 6.95 1.65
N THR A 332 18.28 7.87 2.18
CA THR A 332 19.71 7.95 1.87
C THR A 332 20.42 6.77 2.52
N PRO A 333 21.13 5.92 1.74
CA PRO A 333 21.85 4.77 2.25
C PRO A 333 23.00 5.15 3.18
#